data_c48aca7e0ce1522c3906e340dd480edf
#
_entry.id   c48aca7e0ce1522c3906e340dd480edf
#
_cell.length_a   1.000
_cell.length_b   1.000
_cell.length_c   1.000
_cell.angle_alpha   90.00
_cell.angle_beta   90.00
_cell.angle_gamma   90.00
#
_symmetry.space_group_name_H-M   'P 1'
#
loop_
_entity.id
_entity.type
_entity.pdbx_description
1 polymer ?
#
loop_
_entity_poly.entity_id
_entity_poly.type
_entity_poly.pdbx_seq_one_letter_code
_entity_poly.pdbx_strand_id
1 'polypeptide(L)'
;MGSNKDITPEPPTSKHDSRYILAVDEYVPAPGQFVNELPTATAEDTPASMAQKCTEAIGNGKGGLVTLGSWGGYITFHFDHPLQNITGECDFAIWGNAYTGNSEPGIVMVSQDTNGNGLPDDTWYELSGSADADSIGKVIYNYEVTYHKLAMQDVPWHDNKGQQGTIARNQYHQQEYFPLWLGNDLTFRGTLLPPNAHLSTSGGSTIWTLDALRYGYVDNYSNSNREGCSFDIGWAVDGNRQPVTLTHIDFIRVYSAQLQQCGWIGETSTEITGAEDLHYTP
;
A
#
# COMPACT_ATOMS: atom_id res chain seq x y z
N MET A 1 55.93 -25.81 16.25
CA MET A 1 54.59 -26.22 15.85
C MET A 1 53.67 -25.03 16.12
N GLY A 2 53.41 -24.22 15.10
CA GLY A 2 52.51 -23.07 15.18
C GLY A 2 51.16 -23.48 14.65
N SER A 3 50.12 -23.39 15.46
CA SER A 3 48.74 -23.62 15.02
C SER A 3 48.26 -22.43 14.20
N ASN A 4 48.04 -22.64 12.91
CA ASN A 4 47.21 -21.74 12.09
C ASN A 4 45.80 -21.76 12.66
N LYS A 5 45.36 -20.62 13.23
CA LYS A 5 43.94 -20.36 13.41
C LYS A 5 43.41 -19.93 12.05
N ASP A 6 42.55 -20.74 11.45
CA ASP A 6 41.69 -20.35 10.36
C ASP A 6 40.80 -19.18 10.86
N ILE A 7 41.11 -17.97 10.42
CA ILE A 7 40.26 -16.80 10.61
C ILE A 7 39.24 -16.88 9.49
N THR A 8 38.07 -17.45 9.79
CA THR A 8 36.88 -17.26 8.95
C THR A 8 36.56 -15.76 8.99
N PRO A 9 36.48 -15.06 7.86
CA PRO A 9 36.02 -13.66 7.86
C PRO A 9 34.60 -13.61 8.41
N GLU A 10 34.37 -12.86 9.47
CA GLU A 10 33.04 -12.47 9.85
C GLU A 10 32.42 -11.76 8.63
N PRO A 11 31.14 -12.07 8.29
CA PRO A 11 30.45 -11.31 7.28
C PRO A 11 30.45 -9.84 7.70
N PRO A 12 30.59 -8.88 6.76
CA PRO A 12 30.53 -7.49 7.11
C PRO A 12 29.21 -7.21 7.79
N THR A 13 29.23 -6.80 9.05
CA THR A 13 28.08 -6.22 9.72
C THR A 13 27.82 -4.90 9.01
N SER A 14 26.96 -4.92 8.00
CA SER A 14 26.45 -3.70 7.40
C SER A 14 25.69 -2.96 8.50
N LYS A 15 26.22 -1.82 8.93
CA LYS A 15 25.47 -0.92 9.78
C LYS A 15 24.28 -0.44 8.97
N HIS A 16 23.11 -0.83 9.39
CA HIS A 16 21.87 -0.27 8.89
C HIS A 16 21.71 1.11 9.54
N ASP A 17 21.48 2.13 8.71
CA ASP A 17 21.47 3.50 9.22
C ASP A 17 20.07 3.91 9.72
N SER A 18 19.01 3.22 9.31
CA SER A 18 17.64 3.61 9.64
C SER A 18 16.69 2.42 9.69
N ARG A 19 15.75 2.47 10.65
CA ARG A 19 14.59 1.54 10.70
C ARG A 19 13.45 1.94 9.78
N TYR A 20 13.54 3.08 9.11
CA TYR A 20 12.45 3.66 8.33
C TYR A 20 12.68 3.49 6.84
N ILE A 21 11.65 3.72 6.03
CA ILE A 21 11.74 3.76 4.57
C ILE A 21 12.94 4.60 4.14
N LEU A 22 13.81 4.02 3.31
CA LEU A 22 14.92 4.74 2.68
C LEU A 22 14.41 5.54 1.48
N ALA A 23 13.72 4.88 0.56
CA ALA A 23 13.23 5.51 -0.67
C ALA A 23 11.96 4.84 -1.20
N VAL A 24 11.18 5.60 -1.94
CA VAL A 24 10.08 5.13 -2.78
C VAL A 24 10.62 4.88 -4.19
N ASP A 25 10.39 3.68 -4.70
CA ASP A 25 10.84 3.23 -6.03
C ASP A 25 9.81 3.54 -7.11
N GLU A 26 8.53 3.33 -6.78
CA GLU A 26 7.41 3.54 -7.69
C GLU A 26 6.23 4.19 -6.97
N TYR A 27 5.56 5.11 -7.65
CA TYR A 27 4.31 5.69 -7.21
C TYR A 27 3.36 5.82 -8.39
N VAL A 28 2.34 5.00 -8.40
CA VAL A 28 1.33 4.92 -9.47
C VAL A 28 -0.06 4.91 -8.83
N PRO A 29 -0.57 6.08 -8.39
CA PRO A 29 -1.90 6.15 -7.81
C PRO A 29 -2.98 5.92 -8.87
N ALA A 30 -4.09 5.31 -8.48
CA ALA A 30 -5.31 5.32 -9.27
C ALA A 30 -6.01 6.69 -9.12
N PRO A 31 -6.94 7.06 -10.00
CA PRO A 31 -7.66 8.33 -9.88
C PRO A 31 -8.37 8.47 -8.53
N GLY A 32 -8.27 9.65 -7.91
CA GLY A 32 -8.86 9.88 -6.59
C GLY A 32 -8.86 11.33 -6.13
N GLN A 33 -9.64 11.62 -5.09
CA GLN A 33 -9.91 12.99 -4.64
C GLN A 33 -8.71 13.70 -3.99
N PHE A 34 -7.67 12.96 -3.58
CA PHE A 34 -6.42 13.52 -3.03
C PHE A 34 -5.22 13.33 -3.96
N VAL A 35 -5.43 12.68 -5.11
CA VAL A 35 -4.39 12.51 -6.14
C VAL A 35 -4.07 13.90 -6.73
N ASN A 36 -2.78 14.15 -7.00
CA ASN A 36 -2.20 15.43 -7.35
C ASN A 36 -2.07 16.45 -6.20
N GLU A 37 -2.57 16.14 -4.99
CA GLU A 37 -2.43 16.99 -3.80
C GLU A 37 -1.53 16.33 -2.74
N LEU A 38 -1.57 14.99 -2.62
CA LEU A 38 -0.83 14.24 -1.59
C LEU A 38 0.02 13.11 -2.20
N PRO A 39 1.26 13.43 -2.64
CA PRO A 39 1.93 14.73 -2.66
C PRO A 39 1.48 15.62 -3.82
N THR A 40 1.75 16.93 -3.70
CA THR A 40 1.43 17.89 -4.74
C THR A 40 2.13 17.57 -6.05
N ALA A 41 1.35 17.44 -7.13
CA ALA A 41 1.83 17.16 -8.48
C ALA A 41 1.52 18.28 -9.46
N THR A 42 2.31 18.35 -10.51
CA THR A 42 2.13 19.26 -11.65
C THR A 42 2.21 18.45 -12.96
N ALA A 43 1.87 19.09 -14.07
CA ALA A 43 1.97 18.45 -15.40
C ALA A 43 3.43 18.21 -15.86
N GLU A 44 4.40 18.89 -15.24
CA GLU A 44 5.83 18.74 -15.51
C GLU A 44 6.48 17.59 -14.73
N ASP A 45 5.76 17.00 -13.76
CA ASP A 45 6.27 15.87 -12.99
C ASP A 45 6.41 14.62 -13.85
N THR A 46 7.29 13.76 -13.42
CA THR A 46 7.56 12.43 -14.01
C THR A 46 7.35 11.35 -12.96
N PRO A 47 7.24 10.07 -13.32
CA PRO A 47 7.22 8.99 -12.34
C PRO A 47 8.38 9.08 -11.33
N ALA A 48 9.59 9.40 -11.78
CA ALA A 48 10.76 9.54 -10.92
C ALA A 48 10.67 10.73 -9.96
N SER A 49 10.23 11.92 -10.43
CA SER A 49 10.06 13.08 -9.54
C SER A 49 8.95 12.86 -8.51
N MET A 50 7.88 12.14 -8.86
CA MET A 50 6.80 11.82 -7.94
C MET A 50 7.23 10.77 -6.90
N ALA A 51 8.00 9.74 -7.28
CA ALA A 51 8.60 8.80 -6.33
C ALA A 51 9.53 9.53 -5.33
N GLN A 52 10.32 10.51 -5.81
CA GLN A 52 11.14 11.35 -4.94
C GLN A 52 10.28 12.19 -3.98
N LYS A 53 9.20 12.82 -4.44
CA LYS A 53 8.27 13.58 -3.58
C LYS A 53 7.63 12.70 -2.51
N CYS A 54 7.26 11.46 -2.86
CA CYS A 54 6.80 10.47 -1.87
C CYS A 54 7.89 10.15 -0.86
N THR A 55 9.14 9.92 -1.29
CA THR A 55 10.28 9.72 -0.39
C THR A 55 10.48 10.92 0.55
N GLU A 56 10.36 12.13 0.03
CA GLU A 56 10.45 13.35 0.83
C GLU A 56 9.31 13.48 1.85
N ALA A 57 8.12 12.93 1.55
CA ALA A 57 6.96 12.97 2.44
C ALA A 57 7.06 11.91 3.55
N ILE A 58 7.36 10.65 3.22
CA ILE A 58 7.22 9.52 4.16
C ILE A 58 8.53 8.79 4.48
N GLY A 59 9.63 9.09 3.81
CA GLY A 59 10.94 8.51 4.08
C GLY A 59 11.54 8.97 5.41
N ASN A 60 12.44 8.18 5.98
CA ASN A 60 13.18 8.50 7.21
C ASN A 60 12.29 8.91 8.40
N GLY A 61 11.08 8.32 8.51
CA GLY A 61 10.17 8.58 9.63
C GLY A 61 9.56 9.99 9.65
N LYS A 62 9.47 10.68 8.53
CA LYS A 62 8.96 12.07 8.46
C LYS A 62 7.47 12.22 8.77
N GLY A 63 6.66 11.18 8.51
CA GLY A 63 5.23 11.18 8.85
C GLY A 63 4.38 12.15 8.01
N GLY A 64 4.78 12.45 6.78
CA GLY A 64 3.92 13.08 5.80
C GLY A 64 2.83 12.13 5.30
N LEU A 65 2.06 12.52 4.29
CA LEU A 65 0.93 11.74 3.80
C LEU A 65 1.03 11.52 2.29
N VAL A 66 0.83 10.27 1.85
CA VAL A 66 0.76 9.89 0.44
C VAL A 66 -0.53 9.12 0.21
N THR A 67 -1.37 9.57 -0.73
CA THR A 67 -2.59 8.88 -1.14
C THR A 67 -2.32 7.91 -2.29
N LEU A 68 -3.00 6.77 -2.30
CA LEU A 68 -2.93 5.81 -3.40
C LEU A 68 -4.11 5.93 -4.38
N GLY A 69 -5.10 6.76 -4.06
CA GLY A 69 -6.32 6.89 -4.85
C GLY A 69 -7.20 5.65 -4.79
N SER A 70 -8.08 5.49 -5.76
CA SER A 70 -9.01 4.37 -5.86
C SER A 70 -8.32 3.01 -5.96
N TRP A 71 -9.10 1.93 -6.09
CA TRP A 71 -8.62 0.56 -6.15
C TRP A 71 -7.45 0.38 -7.12
N GLY A 72 -6.42 -0.30 -6.66
CA GLY A 72 -5.26 -0.72 -7.45
C GLY A 72 -4.13 0.29 -7.51
N GLY A 73 -4.36 1.57 -7.21
CA GLY A 73 -3.29 2.55 -7.10
C GLY A 73 -2.28 2.12 -6.03
N TYR A 74 -0.97 2.26 -6.32
CA TYR A 74 0.06 1.66 -5.48
C TYR A 74 1.30 2.53 -5.29
N ILE A 75 2.04 2.17 -4.24
CA ILE A 75 3.38 2.66 -3.93
C ILE A 75 4.31 1.48 -3.66
N THR A 76 5.55 1.55 -4.14
CA THR A 76 6.62 0.57 -3.86
C THR A 76 7.77 1.30 -3.16
N PHE A 77 8.29 0.72 -2.10
CA PHE A 77 9.39 1.31 -1.34
C PHE A 77 10.32 0.22 -0.75
N HIS A 78 11.51 0.64 -0.34
CA HIS A 78 12.50 -0.21 0.30
C HIS A 78 13.16 0.47 1.51
N PHE A 79 13.84 -0.34 2.31
CA PHE A 79 14.69 0.08 3.42
C PHE A 79 16.15 0.06 2.98
N ASP A 80 17.07 0.54 3.82
CA ASP A 80 18.52 0.47 3.53
C ASP A 80 19.12 -0.94 3.73
N HIS A 81 18.26 -1.90 4.06
CA HIS A 81 18.59 -3.30 4.32
C HIS A 81 17.38 -4.22 4.03
N PRO A 82 17.62 -5.52 3.78
CA PRO A 82 16.56 -6.51 3.72
C PRO A 82 15.87 -6.69 5.07
N LEU A 83 14.54 -6.71 5.10
CA LEU A 83 13.77 -7.03 6.31
C LEU A 83 13.74 -8.54 6.50
N GLN A 84 14.14 -9.01 7.68
CA GLN A 84 14.21 -10.44 8.01
C GLN A 84 12.84 -10.97 8.41
N ASN A 85 12.50 -12.18 7.98
CA ASN A 85 11.32 -12.91 8.44
C ASN A 85 11.65 -13.66 9.75
N ILE A 86 11.09 -13.22 10.86
CA ILE A 86 11.23 -13.87 12.17
C ILE A 86 9.98 -14.71 12.45
N THR A 87 10.15 -16.02 12.48
CA THR A 87 9.04 -16.96 12.62
C THR A 87 8.14 -16.65 13.81
N GLY A 88 6.88 -16.35 13.53
CA GLY A 88 5.83 -16.11 14.53
C GLY A 88 5.83 -14.71 15.14
N GLU A 89 6.56 -13.79 14.55
CA GLU A 89 6.56 -12.37 14.92
C GLU A 89 6.14 -11.52 13.71
N CYS A 90 5.63 -10.31 13.95
CA CYS A 90 5.49 -9.33 12.88
C CYS A 90 6.85 -8.68 12.63
N ASP A 91 7.21 -8.51 11.35
CA ASP A 91 8.54 -8.08 10.96
C ASP A 91 8.62 -6.58 10.69
N PHE A 92 7.54 -5.98 10.23
CA PHE A 92 7.48 -4.54 9.93
C PHE A 92 6.11 -3.96 10.22
N ALA A 93 6.04 -2.64 10.32
CA ALA A 93 4.79 -1.90 10.44
C ALA A 93 4.66 -0.88 9.32
N ILE A 94 3.42 -0.63 8.87
CA ILE A 94 3.08 0.44 7.92
C ILE A 94 2.01 1.32 8.54
N TRP A 95 2.23 2.63 8.49
CA TRP A 95 1.38 3.64 9.09
C TRP A 95 0.50 4.31 8.04
N GLY A 96 -0.78 4.47 8.35
CA GLY A 96 -1.77 5.19 7.55
C GLY A 96 -2.32 6.42 8.28
N ASN A 97 -3.55 6.80 7.94
CA ASN A 97 -4.28 7.87 8.63
C ASN A 97 -5.64 7.40 9.21
N ALA A 98 -5.92 6.10 9.20
CA ALA A 98 -7.15 5.51 9.71
C ALA A 98 -7.44 5.88 11.18
N TYR A 99 -8.71 6.00 11.48
CA TYR A 99 -9.24 6.12 12.84
C TYR A 99 -10.54 5.30 12.96
N THR A 100 -11.06 5.13 14.15
CA THR A 100 -12.26 4.32 14.39
C THR A 100 -13.43 4.77 13.51
N GLY A 101 -13.93 3.86 12.67
CA GLY A 101 -15.03 4.13 11.74
C GLY A 101 -14.61 4.78 10.43
N ASN A 102 -13.30 4.90 10.17
CA ASN A 102 -12.74 5.37 8.90
C ASN A 102 -11.52 4.51 8.53
N SER A 103 -11.77 3.27 8.10
CA SER A 103 -10.76 2.33 7.65
C SER A 103 -10.80 2.21 6.14
N GLU A 104 -9.67 2.47 5.48
CA GLU A 104 -9.51 2.46 4.02
C GLU A 104 -8.43 1.44 3.61
N PRO A 105 -8.73 0.13 3.76
CA PRO A 105 -7.73 -0.92 3.77
C PRO A 105 -6.95 -1.03 2.47
N GLY A 106 -5.61 -1.10 2.60
CA GLY A 106 -4.66 -1.41 1.53
C GLY A 106 -4.07 -2.80 1.69
N ILE A 107 -3.86 -3.50 0.57
CA ILE A 107 -3.17 -4.79 0.52
C ILE A 107 -1.67 -4.57 0.43
N VAL A 108 -0.92 -5.39 1.16
CA VAL A 108 0.54 -5.42 1.16
C VAL A 108 1.04 -6.54 0.27
N MET A 109 2.02 -6.23 -0.57
CA MET A 109 2.81 -7.21 -1.31
C MET A 109 4.28 -7.07 -0.94
N VAL A 110 5.01 -8.16 -1.01
CA VAL A 110 6.44 -8.21 -0.68
C VAL A 110 7.21 -8.91 -1.80
N SER A 111 8.48 -8.54 -1.99
CA SER A 111 9.37 -9.14 -2.99
C SER A 111 10.78 -9.27 -2.45
N GLN A 112 11.48 -10.34 -2.87
CA GLN A 112 12.92 -10.51 -2.70
C GLN A 112 13.63 -10.09 -3.99
N ASP A 113 14.75 -9.40 -3.88
CA ASP A 113 15.68 -9.15 -4.99
C ASP A 113 16.50 -10.43 -5.28
N THR A 114 15.90 -11.36 -6.01
CA THR A 114 16.50 -12.67 -6.28
C THR A 114 17.58 -12.61 -7.35
N ASN A 115 17.56 -11.59 -8.18
CA ASN A 115 18.55 -11.39 -9.25
C ASN A 115 19.69 -10.44 -8.84
N GLY A 116 19.60 -9.75 -7.71
CA GLY A 116 20.63 -8.90 -7.11
C GLY A 116 20.84 -7.58 -7.86
N ASN A 117 19.82 -7.09 -8.58
CA ASN A 117 19.95 -5.88 -9.39
C ASN A 117 19.49 -4.59 -8.65
N GLY A 118 18.90 -4.74 -7.45
CA GLY A 118 18.41 -3.63 -6.63
C GLY A 118 17.13 -2.98 -7.18
N LEU A 119 16.37 -3.68 -8.03
CA LEU A 119 15.13 -3.20 -8.62
C LEU A 119 13.93 -4.04 -8.20
N PRO A 120 12.73 -3.45 -8.08
CA PRO A 120 11.52 -4.17 -7.67
C PRO A 120 10.88 -4.94 -8.84
N ASP A 121 11.67 -5.70 -9.61
CA ASP A 121 11.26 -6.39 -10.84
C ASP A 121 11.15 -7.91 -10.71
N ASP A 122 11.38 -8.44 -9.51
CA ASP A 122 11.23 -9.85 -9.18
C ASP A 122 9.77 -10.23 -8.82
N THR A 123 9.56 -11.48 -8.39
CA THR A 123 8.23 -12.01 -8.06
C THR A 123 7.63 -11.33 -6.83
N TRP A 124 6.41 -10.85 -6.96
CA TRP A 124 5.62 -10.27 -5.88
C TRP A 124 4.68 -11.29 -5.24
N TYR A 125 4.58 -11.27 -3.92
CA TYR A 125 3.68 -12.10 -3.12
C TYR A 125 2.78 -11.21 -2.28
N GLU A 126 1.46 -11.46 -2.28
CA GLU A 126 0.55 -10.78 -1.35
C GLU A 126 0.72 -11.34 0.06
N LEU A 127 0.60 -10.48 1.08
CA LEU A 127 0.40 -10.94 2.44
C LEU A 127 -1.08 -11.23 2.65
N SER A 128 -1.39 -12.46 3.09
CA SER A 128 -2.76 -12.90 3.36
C SER A 128 -3.32 -12.17 4.58
N GLY A 129 -4.43 -11.47 4.40
CA GLY A 129 -5.13 -10.79 5.48
C GLY A 129 -6.38 -11.52 5.96
N SER A 130 -7.07 -10.95 6.93
CA SER A 130 -8.25 -11.57 7.56
C SER A 130 -9.42 -11.78 6.61
N ALA A 131 -9.51 -11.04 5.50
CA ALA A 131 -10.55 -11.21 4.50
C ALA A 131 -10.51 -12.58 3.79
N ASP A 132 -9.35 -13.25 3.79
CA ASP A 132 -9.21 -14.60 3.26
C ASP A 132 -9.89 -15.66 4.15
N ALA A 133 -10.10 -15.37 5.42
CA ALA A 133 -10.65 -16.29 6.42
C ALA A 133 -12.02 -15.86 6.97
N ASP A 134 -12.29 -14.56 7.02
CA ASP A 134 -13.47 -14.00 7.65
C ASP A 134 -14.64 -13.89 6.65
N SER A 135 -15.87 -14.07 7.12
CA SER A 135 -17.09 -13.93 6.30
C SER A 135 -17.50 -12.45 6.20
N ILE A 136 -16.68 -11.63 5.53
CA ILE A 136 -16.90 -10.19 5.37
C ILE A 136 -17.52 -9.81 4.01
N GLY A 137 -17.80 -10.78 3.16
CA GLY A 137 -18.25 -10.58 1.80
C GLY A 137 -17.38 -11.35 0.80
N LYS A 138 -17.53 -11.03 -0.48
CA LYS A 138 -16.80 -11.74 -1.54
C LYS A 138 -15.50 -11.03 -1.88
N VAL A 139 -14.38 -11.66 -1.58
CA VAL A 139 -13.07 -11.28 -2.13
C VAL A 139 -12.98 -11.74 -3.59
N ILE A 140 -12.46 -10.89 -4.47
CA ILE A 140 -12.29 -11.19 -5.89
C ILE A 140 -10.79 -11.17 -6.21
N TYR A 141 -10.23 -12.35 -6.46
CA TYR A 141 -8.85 -12.51 -6.90
C TYR A 141 -8.72 -12.30 -8.41
N ASN A 142 -7.54 -11.90 -8.86
CA ASN A 142 -7.25 -11.60 -10.26
C ASN A 142 -8.27 -10.61 -10.85
N TYR A 143 -8.66 -9.62 -10.03
CA TYR A 143 -9.47 -8.51 -10.48
C TYR A 143 -8.62 -7.56 -11.32
N GLU A 144 -9.22 -6.96 -12.34
CA GLU A 144 -8.56 -5.97 -13.19
C GLU A 144 -9.53 -4.84 -13.46
N VAL A 145 -9.04 -3.61 -13.35
CA VAL A 145 -9.79 -2.41 -13.71
C VAL A 145 -8.93 -1.51 -14.58
N THR A 146 -9.56 -0.87 -15.57
CA THR A 146 -8.95 0.18 -16.39
C THR A 146 -9.68 1.49 -16.18
N TYR A 147 -8.95 2.52 -15.76
CA TYR A 147 -9.43 3.90 -15.63
C TYR A 147 -9.07 4.69 -16.88
N HIS A 148 -10.04 5.45 -17.42
CA HIS A 148 -9.89 6.25 -18.63
C HIS A 148 -9.77 7.73 -18.27
N LYS A 149 -8.73 8.38 -18.77
CA LYS A 149 -8.49 9.80 -18.49
C LYS A 149 -9.54 10.69 -19.15
N LEU A 150 -10.28 11.43 -18.32
CA LEU A 150 -11.10 12.57 -18.74
C LEU A 150 -10.75 13.76 -17.85
N ALA A 151 -10.16 14.80 -18.48
CA ALA A 151 -9.70 15.97 -17.75
C ALA A 151 -10.85 16.70 -17.05
N MET A 152 -10.69 16.98 -15.77
CA MET A 152 -11.61 17.75 -14.93
C MET A 152 -13.06 17.22 -14.95
N GLN A 153 -13.22 15.91 -15.07
CA GLN A 153 -14.52 15.21 -15.07
C GLN A 153 -14.45 13.98 -14.17
N ASP A 154 -15.61 13.34 -13.94
CA ASP A 154 -15.67 12.02 -13.35
C ASP A 154 -14.85 11.05 -14.19
N VAL A 155 -14.04 10.19 -13.54
CA VAL A 155 -13.13 9.29 -14.24
C VAL A 155 -13.82 7.96 -14.54
N PRO A 156 -14.11 7.66 -15.83
CA PRO A 156 -14.71 6.38 -16.19
C PRO A 156 -13.76 5.21 -15.95
N TRP A 157 -14.34 4.07 -15.60
CA TRP A 157 -13.61 2.81 -15.51
C TRP A 157 -14.44 1.64 -16.03
N HIS A 158 -13.76 0.58 -16.45
CA HIS A 158 -14.35 -0.73 -16.70
C HIS A 158 -13.45 -1.83 -16.12
N ASP A 159 -14.04 -3.00 -15.84
CA ASP A 159 -13.35 -4.12 -15.22
C ASP A 159 -13.39 -5.41 -16.07
N ASN A 160 -12.62 -6.41 -15.64
CA ASN A 160 -12.60 -7.74 -16.27
C ASN A 160 -13.80 -8.63 -15.92
N LYS A 161 -14.78 -8.10 -15.20
CA LYS A 161 -16.08 -8.77 -14.90
C LYS A 161 -17.21 -8.21 -15.76
N GLY A 162 -16.92 -7.28 -16.66
CA GLY A 162 -17.90 -6.63 -17.52
C GLY A 162 -18.68 -5.52 -16.85
N GLN A 163 -18.20 -5.02 -15.70
CA GLN A 163 -18.77 -3.86 -15.03
C GLN A 163 -18.09 -2.58 -15.48
N GLN A 164 -18.79 -1.47 -15.34
CA GLN A 164 -18.29 -0.12 -15.63
C GLN A 164 -18.89 0.87 -14.65
N GLY A 165 -18.20 1.97 -14.44
CA GLY A 165 -18.64 3.05 -13.56
C GLY A 165 -17.77 4.28 -13.70
N THR A 166 -17.85 5.16 -12.72
CA THR A 166 -17.04 6.37 -12.64
C THR A 166 -16.50 6.56 -11.23
N ILE A 167 -15.32 7.16 -11.10
CA ILE A 167 -14.88 7.80 -9.86
C ILE A 167 -15.44 9.22 -9.92
N ALA A 168 -16.47 9.48 -9.13
CA ALA A 168 -17.16 10.75 -9.12
C ALA A 168 -16.34 11.84 -8.41
N ARG A 169 -16.27 13.02 -9.01
CA ARG A 169 -15.60 14.17 -8.38
C ARG A 169 -16.43 14.66 -7.19
N ASN A 170 -15.74 14.81 -6.05
CA ASN A 170 -16.33 15.33 -4.83
C ASN A 170 -16.52 16.86 -4.91
N GLN A 171 -17.63 17.38 -4.42
CA GLN A 171 -17.88 18.82 -4.42
C GLN A 171 -16.87 19.64 -3.60
N TYR A 172 -16.16 19.00 -2.67
CA TYR A 172 -15.15 19.63 -1.81
C TYR A 172 -13.72 19.51 -2.38
N HIS A 173 -13.51 18.61 -3.35
CA HIS A 173 -12.24 18.35 -4.01
C HIS A 173 -12.48 18.44 -5.52
N GLN A 174 -12.17 19.59 -6.13
CA GLN A 174 -12.52 19.88 -7.50
C GLN A 174 -11.33 19.86 -8.47
N GLN A 175 -10.12 19.52 -7.99
CA GLN A 175 -8.93 19.37 -8.83
C GLN A 175 -9.04 18.16 -9.77
N GLU A 176 -8.05 17.97 -10.62
CA GLU A 176 -7.94 16.78 -11.47
C GLU A 176 -7.72 15.53 -10.61
N TYR A 177 -8.53 14.49 -10.85
CA TYR A 177 -8.43 13.20 -10.13
C TYR A 177 -7.48 12.23 -10.81
N PHE A 178 -7.28 12.37 -12.11
CA PHE A 178 -6.34 11.52 -12.82
C PHE A 178 -4.91 12.02 -12.58
N PRO A 179 -3.93 11.12 -12.31
CA PRO A 179 -2.54 11.53 -12.10
C PRO A 179 -1.99 12.33 -13.28
N LEU A 180 -1.50 13.55 -13.03
CA LEU A 180 -1.09 14.49 -14.10
C LEU A 180 0.11 14.00 -14.91
N TRP A 181 0.99 13.22 -14.31
CA TRP A 181 2.27 12.72 -14.88
C TRP A 181 2.16 11.35 -15.54
N LEU A 182 1.01 10.68 -15.45
CA LEU A 182 0.79 9.37 -16.04
C LEU A 182 0.04 9.46 -17.37
N GLY A 183 0.10 8.37 -18.15
CA GLY A 183 -0.51 8.27 -19.47
C GLY A 183 -2.04 8.38 -19.45
N ASN A 184 -2.67 8.01 -20.58
CA ASN A 184 -4.10 8.26 -20.77
C ASN A 184 -4.99 7.23 -20.05
N ASP A 185 -4.60 5.96 -20.03
CA ASP A 185 -5.33 4.89 -19.37
C ASP A 185 -4.43 4.21 -18.35
N LEU A 186 -5.01 3.84 -17.20
CA LEU A 186 -4.32 3.11 -16.14
C LEU A 186 -5.04 1.81 -15.88
N THR A 187 -4.33 0.69 -16.03
CA THR A 187 -4.85 -0.65 -15.74
C THR A 187 -4.13 -1.22 -14.55
N PHE A 188 -4.90 -1.67 -13.55
CA PHE A 188 -4.40 -2.30 -12.34
C PHE A 188 -4.92 -3.73 -12.24
N ARG A 189 -4.12 -4.60 -11.59
CA ARG A 189 -4.46 -6.00 -11.31
C ARG A 189 -4.13 -6.34 -9.87
N GLY A 190 -5.00 -7.15 -9.23
CA GLY A 190 -4.77 -7.56 -7.85
C GLY A 190 -5.99 -8.24 -7.24
N THR A 191 -6.09 -8.16 -5.93
CA THR A 191 -7.23 -8.64 -5.16
C THR A 191 -8.15 -7.48 -4.81
N LEU A 192 -9.44 -7.62 -5.09
CA LEU A 192 -10.47 -6.66 -4.69
C LEU A 192 -11.17 -7.17 -3.44
N LEU A 193 -11.09 -6.39 -2.36
CA LEU A 193 -11.83 -6.63 -1.13
C LEU A 193 -13.29 -6.16 -1.26
N PRO A 194 -14.23 -6.79 -0.53
CA PRO A 194 -15.60 -6.30 -0.48
C PRO A 194 -15.66 -4.92 0.19
N PRO A 195 -16.69 -4.09 -0.13
CA PRO A 195 -16.90 -2.82 0.55
C PRO A 195 -17.08 -3.01 2.06
N ASN A 196 -16.49 -2.11 2.85
CA ASN A 196 -16.62 -2.07 4.31
C ASN A 196 -17.44 -0.88 4.81
N ALA A 197 -17.91 -0.03 3.89
CA ALA A 197 -18.64 1.18 4.22
C ALA A 197 -20.14 0.92 4.37
N HIS A 198 -20.76 1.48 5.41
CA HIS A 198 -22.20 1.47 5.63
C HIS A 198 -22.68 2.78 6.28
N LEU A 199 -23.96 3.07 6.13
CA LEU A 199 -24.60 4.19 6.84
C LEU A 199 -24.94 3.77 8.27
N SER A 200 -24.49 4.55 9.24
CA SER A 200 -24.82 4.39 10.64
C SER A 200 -25.53 5.63 11.19
N THR A 201 -26.32 5.48 12.24
CA THR A 201 -27.00 6.61 12.91
C THR A 201 -26.36 6.82 14.29
N SER A 202 -25.84 8.01 14.51
CA SER A 202 -25.25 8.41 15.80
C SER A 202 -25.75 9.80 16.16
N GLY A 203 -26.30 9.96 17.37
CA GLY A 203 -26.77 11.24 17.89
C GLY A 203 -27.87 11.90 17.02
N GLY A 204 -28.66 11.11 16.29
CA GLY A 204 -29.71 11.62 15.38
C GLY A 204 -29.21 12.03 13.99
N SER A 205 -27.91 11.92 13.72
CA SER A 205 -27.31 12.14 12.39
C SER A 205 -26.95 10.83 11.73
N THR A 206 -27.14 10.74 10.42
CA THR A 206 -26.67 9.61 9.61
C THR A 206 -25.29 9.92 9.06
N ILE A 207 -24.34 9.03 9.32
CA ILE A 207 -22.95 9.15 8.91
C ILE A 207 -22.49 7.87 8.18
N TRP A 208 -21.53 8.01 7.28
CA TRP A 208 -20.80 6.89 6.74
C TRP A 208 -19.81 6.36 7.77
N THR A 209 -19.77 5.06 7.93
CA THR A 209 -18.79 4.35 8.78
C THR A 209 -18.11 3.31 7.91
N LEU A 210 -16.79 3.27 7.97
CA LEU A 210 -15.94 2.32 7.27
C LEU A 210 -15.32 1.38 8.33
N ASP A 211 -15.76 0.13 8.34
CA ASP A 211 -15.36 -0.83 9.36
C ASP A 211 -13.94 -1.36 9.13
N ALA A 212 -13.17 -1.49 10.19
CA ALA A 212 -11.86 -2.10 10.14
C ALA A 212 -11.97 -3.62 9.89
N LEU A 213 -11.08 -4.14 9.06
CA LEU A 213 -10.81 -5.57 8.93
C LEU A 213 -9.95 -6.03 10.12
N ARG A 214 -9.95 -7.33 10.44
CA ARG A 214 -9.34 -7.83 11.67
C ARG A 214 -7.81 -7.72 11.70
N TYR A 215 -7.10 -8.02 10.59
CA TYR A 215 -5.64 -7.86 10.46
C TYR A 215 -5.18 -7.94 9.00
N GLY A 216 -3.95 -7.50 8.74
CA GLY A 216 -3.25 -7.72 7.48
C GLY A 216 -3.47 -6.64 6.42
N TYR A 217 -3.94 -5.46 6.82
CA TYR A 217 -4.20 -4.34 5.90
C TYR A 217 -3.61 -3.04 6.44
N VAL A 218 -3.06 -2.25 5.52
CA VAL A 218 -2.60 -0.88 5.79
C VAL A 218 -3.81 0.05 5.89
N ASP A 219 -3.68 1.14 6.62
CA ASP A 219 -4.72 2.18 6.75
C ASP A 219 -6.07 1.64 7.24
N ASN A 220 -5.98 0.61 8.06
CA ASN A 220 -7.12 -0.14 8.59
C ASN A 220 -7.35 0.16 10.07
N TYR A 221 -6.29 0.47 10.81
CA TYR A 221 -6.33 0.89 12.19
C TYR A 221 -5.56 2.19 12.40
N SER A 222 -5.94 2.92 13.45
CA SER A 222 -5.16 4.06 13.92
C SER A 222 -3.71 3.66 14.22
N ASN A 223 -2.75 4.52 13.90
CA ASN A 223 -1.32 4.33 14.18
C ASN A 223 -1.00 4.10 15.67
N SER A 224 -1.93 4.41 16.58
CA SER A 224 -1.82 4.06 18.01
C SER A 224 -2.05 2.57 18.28
N ASN A 225 -2.69 1.85 17.37
CA ASN A 225 -2.83 0.39 17.42
C ASN A 225 -1.65 -0.26 16.65
N ARG A 226 -0.49 -0.32 17.32
CA ARG A 226 0.74 -0.83 16.71
C ARG A 226 0.58 -2.26 16.15
N GLU A 227 -0.08 -3.15 16.89
CA GLU A 227 -0.34 -4.52 16.47
C GLU A 227 -1.17 -4.57 15.17
N GLY A 228 -2.23 -3.77 15.09
CA GLY A 228 -3.09 -3.70 13.91
C GLY A 228 -2.43 -3.10 12.67
N CYS A 229 -1.30 -2.38 12.85
CA CYS A 229 -0.48 -1.80 11.77
C CYS A 229 0.76 -2.64 11.45
N SER A 230 0.92 -3.84 12.05
CA SER A 230 2.10 -4.70 11.91
C SER A 230 1.82 -5.89 10.99
N PHE A 231 2.86 -6.35 10.29
CA PHE A 231 2.79 -7.37 9.24
C PHE A 231 3.90 -8.41 9.44
N ASP A 232 3.51 -9.67 9.22
CA ASP A 232 4.40 -10.84 9.26
C ASP A 232 4.69 -11.27 7.80
N ILE A 233 5.96 -11.32 7.41
CA ILE A 233 6.38 -11.84 6.10
C ILE A 233 5.91 -13.28 5.90
N GLY A 234 5.75 -14.03 6.98
CA GLY A 234 5.23 -15.41 6.96
C GLY A 234 3.79 -15.52 6.43
N TRP A 235 3.04 -14.42 6.29
CA TRP A 235 1.71 -14.41 5.66
C TRP A 235 1.75 -14.41 4.13
N ALA A 236 2.94 -14.44 3.51
CA ALA A 236 3.10 -14.41 2.06
C ALA A 236 2.43 -15.60 1.37
N VAL A 237 1.69 -15.30 0.29
CA VAL A 237 1.02 -16.31 -0.56
C VAL A 237 1.33 -16.07 -2.02
N ASP A 238 1.34 -17.14 -2.80
CA ASP A 238 1.48 -17.07 -4.26
C ASP A 238 0.16 -16.70 -4.97
N GLY A 239 0.18 -16.61 -6.28
CA GLY A 239 -0.99 -16.31 -7.11
C GLY A 239 -2.14 -17.33 -7.01
N ASN A 240 -1.89 -18.52 -6.46
CA ASN A 240 -2.87 -19.56 -6.16
C ASN A 240 -3.30 -19.55 -4.68
N ARG A 241 -2.89 -18.54 -3.93
CA ARG A 241 -3.14 -18.40 -2.48
C ARG A 241 -2.49 -19.50 -1.64
N GLN A 242 -1.42 -20.12 -2.15
CA GLN A 242 -0.63 -21.08 -1.37
C GLN A 242 0.47 -20.36 -0.60
N PRO A 243 0.70 -20.75 0.68
CA PRO A 243 1.76 -20.14 1.49
C PRO A 243 3.14 -20.25 0.82
N VAL A 244 3.90 -19.17 0.90
CA VAL A 244 5.27 -19.08 0.40
C VAL A 244 6.20 -18.77 1.57
N THR A 245 7.33 -19.47 1.67
CA THR A 245 8.33 -19.19 2.67
C THR A 245 9.40 -18.27 2.11
N LEU A 246 9.46 -17.05 2.64
CA LEU A 246 10.51 -16.06 2.36
C LEU A 246 11.39 -15.94 3.61
N THR A 247 12.70 -15.84 3.44
CA THR A 247 13.63 -15.64 4.56
C THR A 247 13.82 -14.16 4.92
N HIS A 248 13.62 -13.30 3.93
CA HIS A 248 13.69 -11.84 4.01
C HIS A 248 12.89 -11.24 2.86
N ILE A 249 12.75 -9.93 2.86
CA ILE A 249 12.22 -9.15 1.73
C ILE A 249 13.08 -7.91 1.51
N ASP A 250 13.14 -7.44 0.27
CA ASP A 250 13.87 -6.24 -0.11
C ASP A 250 12.91 -5.09 -0.46
N PHE A 251 11.74 -5.42 -1.00
CA PHE A 251 10.75 -4.44 -1.44
C PHE A 251 9.38 -4.71 -0.85
N ILE A 252 8.66 -3.62 -0.55
CA ILE A 252 7.26 -3.64 -0.13
C ILE A 252 6.45 -2.81 -1.12
N ARG A 253 5.30 -3.34 -1.53
CA ARG A 253 4.28 -2.61 -2.28
C ARG A 253 2.98 -2.60 -1.51
N VAL A 254 2.32 -1.44 -1.49
CA VAL A 254 0.96 -1.30 -0.96
C VAL A 254 0.06 -0.79 -2.06
N TYR A 255 -1.14 -1.36 -2.19
CA TYR A 255 -2.15 -0.85 -3.10
C TYR A 255 -3.53 -0.74 -2.44
N SER A 256 -4.34 0.24 -2.88
CA SER A 256 -5.72 0.41 -2.41
C SER A 256 -6.56 -0.82 -2.75
N ALA A 257 -7.21 -1.40 -1.73
CA ALA A 257 -7.85 -2.71 -1.87
C ALA A 257 -9.35 -2.68 -2.21
N GLN A 258 -9.97 -1.50 -2.20
CA GLN A 258 -11.42 -1.35 -2.38
C GLN A 258 -11.77 -0.38 -3.51
N LEU A 259 -12.79 -0.73 -4.30
CA LEU A 259 -13.41 0.13 -5.28
C LEU A 259 -14.78 0.55 -4.75
N GLN A 260 -14.81 1.59 -3.91
CA GLN A 260 -16.03 2.08 -3.29
C GLN A 260 -16.10 3.61 -3.23
N GLN A 261 -17.31 4.11 -3.16
CA GLN A 261 -17.62 5.53 -3.00
C GLN A 261 -18.71 5.68 -1.93
N CYS A 262 -18.53 6.62 -1.02
CA CYS A 262 -19.34 6.77 0.18
C CYS A 262 -20.08 8.10 0.20
N GLY A 263 -20.95 8.31 -0.78
CA GLY A 263 -21.80 9.51 -0.86
C GLY A 263 -20.99 10.81 -0.82
N TRP A 264 -21.21 11.63 0.19
CA TRP A 264 -20.52 12.92 0.34
C TRP A 264 -19.02 12.81 0.75
N ILE A 265 -18.58 11.65 1.29
CA ILE A 265 -17.16 11.40 1.56
C ILE A 265 -16.39 11.29 0.24
N GLY A 266 -17.02 10.75 -0.81
CA GLY A 266 -16.38 10.52 -2.10
C GLY A 266 -15.82 9.10 -2.21
N GLU A 267 -14.82 8.92 -3.07
CA GLU A 267 -14.09 7.66 -3.17
C GLU A 267 -13.22 7.44 -1.94
N THR A 268 -12.95 6.19 -1.63
CA THR A 268 -12.06 5.80 -0.53
C THR A 268 -10.71 5.42 -1.08
N SER A 269 -9.65 5.92 -0.46
CA SER A 269 -8.26 5.68 -0.85
C SER A 269 -7.43 5.27 0.35
N THR A 270 -6.51 4.34 0.13
CA THR A 270 -5.51 4.01 1.15
C THR A 270 -4.45 5.11 1.20
N GLU A 271 -4.15 5.60 2.39
CA GLU A 271 -3.07 6.54 2.64
C GLU A 271 -1.92 5.90 3.43
N ILE A 272 -0.70 6.41 3.17
CA ILE A 272 0.52 5.95 3.85
C ILE A 272 1.25 7.15 4.44
N THR A 273 1.66 7.02 5.71
CA THR A 273 2.47 8.03 6.41
C THR A 273 3.89 7.56 6.71
N GLY A 274 4.20 6.28 6.51
CA GLY A 274 5.53 5.72 6.72
C GLY A 274 5.49 4.23 7.00
N ALA A 275 6.69 3.64 7.17
CA ALA A 275 6.86 2.26 7.62
C ALA A 275 8.13 2.14 8.46
N GLU A 276 8.22 1.09 9.27
CA GLU A 276 9.41 0.78 10.07
C GLU A 276 9.69 -0.72 10.16
N ASP A 277 10.97 -1.06 10.22
CA ASP A 277 11.47 -2.37 10.62
C ASP A 277 11.28 -2.57 12.13
N LEU A 278 10.57 -3.63 12.53
CA LEU A 278 10.30 -3.94 13.94
C LEU A 278 11.47 -4.65 14.63
N HIS A 279 12.40 -5.22 13.87
CA HIS A 279 13.58 -5.94 14.36
C HIS A 279 14.86 -5.13 14.23
N TYR A 280 14.76 -3.86 13.82
CA TYR A 280 15.91 -2.98 13.67
C TYR A 280 16.74 -2.90 14.96
N THR A 281 18.04 -3.19 14.80
CA THR A 281 19.05 -3.03 15.86
C THR A 281 20.09 -2.02 15.37
N PRO A 282 20.25 -0.85 16.07
CA PRO A 282 21.19 0.21 15.67
C PRO A 282 22.66 -0.22 15.70
#